data_0bda0a455a2e0401c8ca5848b7bcb32a
#
_entry.id   0bda0a455a2e0401c8ca5848b7bcb32a
#
_cell.length_a   1.000
_cell.length_b   1.000
_cell.length_c   1.000
_cell.angle_alpha   90.00
_cell.angle_beta   90.00
_cell.angle_gamma   90.00
#
_symmetry.space_group_name_H-M   'P 1'
#
loop_
_entity.id
_entity.type
_entity.pdbx_description
1 polymer ?
#
loop_
_entity_poly.entity_id
_entity_poly.type
_entity_poly.pdbx_seq_one_letter_code
_entity_poly.pdbx_strand_id
1 'polypeptide(L)'
;EGGEADLELRGNDDPLESDITILAKPPGKRSRNLRMLSGGEKALTAISLLFSIYQVKPSPFCILDEVDAPLDDHNIVKFTRALEKFSDKTQFIIVTHNKLTMEAAKYLYGVTMEQSGVSKIVSVNFD
;
A
#
# COMPACT_ATOMS: atom_id res chain seq x y z
N GLU A 1 7.55 -1.16 -12.79
CA GLU A 1 8.53 -1.43 -13.84
C GLU A 1 8.46 -2.91 -14.26
N GLY A 2 7.72 -3.20 -15.36
CA GLY A 2 7.66 -4.53 -15.98
C GLY A 2 6.71 -5.54 -15.35
N GLY A 3 5.88 -5.18 -14.40
CA GLY A 3 4.77 -6.00 -13.91
C GLY A 3 3.47 -5.64 -14.63
N GLU A 4 2.59 -6.61 -14.79
CA GLU A 4 1.25 -6.46 -15.35
C GLU A 4 0.23 -6.98 -14.33
N ALA A 5 -0.95 -6.38 -14.28
CA ALA A 5 -2.07 -6.89 -13.50
C ALA A 5 -3.38 -6.69 -14.26
N ASP A 6 -4.34 -7.57 -14.02
CA ASP A 6 -5.65 -7.53 -14.65
C ASP A 6 -6.73 -7.99 -13.67
N LEU A 7 -7.97 -7.57 -13.91
CA LEU A 7 -9.16 -7.98 -13.17
C LEU A 7 -10.06 -8.77 -14.11
N GLU A 8 -10.37 -10.00 -13.75
CA GLU A 8 -11.29 -10.86 -14.48
C GLU A 8 -12.54 -11.15 -13.66
N LEU A 9 -13.70 -11.08 -14.30
CA LEU A 9 -14.96 -11.58 -13.75
C LEU A 9 -15.07 -13.08 -14.05
N ARG A 10 -15.42 -13.88 -13.05
CA ARG A 10 -15.57 -15.34 -13.19
C ARG A 10 -16.81 -15.83 -12.45
N GLY A 11 -17.42 -16.88 -13.00
CA GLY A 11 -18.41 -17.70 -12.30
C GLY A 11 -19.87 -17.43 -12.65
N ASN A 12 -20.26 -16.25 -13.09
CA ASN A 12 -21.64 -15.94 -13.49
C ASN A 12 -21.69 -15.09 -14.76
N ASP A 13 -22.78 -15.22 -15.53
CA ASP A 13 -23.02 -14.37 -16.71
C ASP A 13 -23.43 -12.94 -16.30
N ASP A 14 -23.98 -12.75 -15.08
CA ASP A 14 -24.24 -11.43 -14.52
C ASP A 14 -22.97 -10.85 -13.89
N PRO A 15 -22.44 -9.72 -14.40
CA PRO A 15 -21.25 -9.07 -13.86
C PRO A 15 -21.37 -8.67 -12.39
N LEU A 16 -22.58 -8.39 -11.89
CA LEU A 16 -22.83 -7.99 -10.50
C LEU A 16 -22.77 -9.17 -9.53
N GLU A 17 -22.99 -10.40 -10.03
CA GLU A 17 -22.94 -11.63 -9.24
C GLU A 17 -21.66 -12.45 -9.49
N SER A 18 -20.78 -11.98 -10.38
CA SER A 18 -19.52 -12.64 -10.71
C SER A 18 -18.46 -12.38 -9.66
N ASP A 19 -17.60 -13.38 -9.43
CA ASP A 19 -16.41 -13.23 -8.61
C ASP A 19 -15.35 -12.41 -9.33
N ILE A 20 -14.73 -11.46 -8.63
CA ILE A 20 -13.58 -10.71 -9.15
C ILE A 20 -12.29 -11.48 -8.86
N THR A 21 -11.60 -11.88 -9.91
CA THR A 21 -10.29 -12.53 -9.82
C THR A 21 -9.19 -11.54 -10.18
N ILE A 22 -8.25 -11.33 -9.26
CA ILE A 22 -7.06 -10.50 -9.50
C ILE A 22 -5.96 -11.39 -10.05
N LEU A 23 -5.51 -11.09 -11.25
CA LEU A 23 -4.34 -11.69 -11.89
C LEU A 23 -3.17 -10.72 -11.78
N ALA A 24 -2.01 -11.22 -11.42
CA ALA A 24 -0.79 -10.43 -11.40
C ALA A 24 0.36 -11.22 -12.04
N LYS A 25 1.20 -10.49 -12.78
CA LYS A 25 2.41 -10.98 -13.42
C LYS A 25 3.58 -10.14 -12.92
N PRO A 26 4.24 -10.56 -11.83
CA PRO A 26 5.47 -9.91 -11.39
C PRO A 26 6.54 -9.93 -12.48
N PRO A 27 7.49 -8.96 -12.49
CA PRO A 27 8.56 -8.92 -13.46
C PRO A 27 9.32 -10.25 -13.54
N GLY A 28 9.50 -10.77 -14.77
CA GLY A 28 10.20 -12.06 -15.02
C GLY A 28 9.42 -13.32 -14.65
N LYS A 29 8.16 -13.21 -14.23
CA LYS A 29 7.31 -14.36 -13.88
C LYS A 29 6.10 -14.49 -14.82
N ARG A 30 5.43 -15.65 -14.78
CA ARG A 30 4.16 -15.86 -15.49
C ARG A 30 3.01 -15.23 -14.70
N SER A 31 1.94 -14.85 -15.41
CA SER A 31 0.70 -14.40 -14.77
C SER A 31 0.14 -15.47 -13.83
N ARG A 32 -0.25 -15.07 -12.64
CA ARG A 32 -0.78 -15.95 -11.58
C ARG A 32 -1.94 -15.27 -10.87
N ASN A 33 -2.85 -16.11 -10.36
CA ASN A 33 -3.87 -15.63 -9.42
C ASN A 33 -3.18 -15.10 -8.14
N LEU A 34 -3.74 -14.05 -7.55
CA LEU A 34 -3.23 -13.41 -6.34
C LEU A 34 -2.93 -14.42 -5.22
N ARG A 35 -3.74 -15.49 -5.10
CA ARG A 35 -3.55 -16.54 -4.07
C ARG A 35 -2.21 -17.29 -4.20
N MET A 36 -1.62 -17.34 -5.39
CA MET A 36 -0.37 -18.04 -5.69
C MET A 36 0.88 -17.18 -5.53
N LEU A 37 0.72 -15.91 -5.20
CA LEU A 37 1.82 -14.98 -5.01
C LEU A 37 2.41 -15.08 -3.60
N SER A 38 3.68 -14.70 -3.44
CA SER A 38 4.29 -14.51 -2.12
C SER A 38 3.62 -13.38 -1.34
N GLY A 39 3.84 -13.30 -0.02
CA GLY A 39 3.27 -12.25 0.83
C GLY A 39 3.59 -10.84 0.33
N GLY A 40 4.86 -10.57 0.02
CA GLY A 40 5.30 -9.29 -0.53
C GLY A 40 4.73 -8.99 -1.92
N GLU A 41 4.64 -9.98 -2.81
CA GLU A 41 4.01 -9.82 -4.13
C GLU A 41 2.50 -9.52 -4.01
N LYS A 42 1.81 -10.17 -3.07
CA LYS A 42 0.39 -9.87 -2.77
C LYS A 42 0.23 -8.43 -2.30
N ALA A 43 1.06 -7.99 -1.35
CA ALA A 43 1.01 -6.63 -0.81
C ALA A 43 1.26 -5.59 -1.92
N LEU A 44 2.30 -5.77 -2.74
CA LEU A 44 2.57 -4.89 -3.88
C LEU A 44 1.42 -4.85 -4.88
N THR A 45 0.79 -6.00 -5.16
CA THR A 45 -0.37 -6.05 -6.07
C THR A 45 -1.55 -5.29 -5.49
N ALA A 46 -1.85 -5.46 -4.20
CA ALA A 46 -2.91 -4.74 -3.51
C ALA A 46 -2.66 -3.22 -3.48
N ILE A 47 -1.42 -2.81 -3.19
CA ILE A 47 -1.00 -1.40 -3.21
C ILE A 47 -1.12 -0.82 -4.63
N SER A 48 -0.71 -1.57 -5.66
CA SER A 48 -0.83 -1.14 -7.05
C SER A 48 -2.30 -0.95 -7.46
N LEU A 49 -3.19 -1.84 -7.03
CA LEU A 49 -4.63 -1.70 -7.25
C LEU A 49 -5.18 -0.46 -6.54
N LEU A 50 -4.81 -0.24 -5.28
CA LEU A 50 -5.19 0.96 -4.53
C LEU A 50 -4.79 2.23 -5.30
N PHE A 51 -3.53 2.35 -5.75
CA PHE A 51 -3.08 3.50 -6.52
C PHE A 51 -3.76 3.64 -7.88
N SER A 52 -4.14 2.54 -8.52
CA SER A 52 -4.93 2.57 -9.77
C SER A 52 -6.31 3.20 -9.53
N ILE A 53 -6.97 2.86 -8.42
CA ILE A 53 -8.24 3.48 -8.01
C ILE A 53 -8.05 4.98 -7.74
N TYR A 54 -6.96 5.37 -7.09
CA TYR A 54 -6.62 6.78 -6.80
C TYR A 54 -6.38 7.61 -8.07
N GLN A 55 -5.88 6.99 -9.16
CA GLN A 55 -5.75 7.69 -10.45
C GLN A 55 -7.10 8.05 -11.05
N VAL A 56 -8.11 7.20 -10.86
CA VAL A 56 -9.46 7.42 -11.39
C VAL A 56 -10.27 8.36 -10.50
N LYS A 57 -10.21 8.13 -9.18
CA LYS A 57 -10.96 8.92 -8.19
C LYS A 57 -10.09 9.19 -6.96
N PRO A 58 -9.29 10.26 -6.96
CA PRO A 58 -8.44 10.60 -5.83
C PRO A 58 -9.27 10.95 -4.60
N SER A 59 -8.84 10.46 -3.44
CA SER A 59 -9.38 10.84 -2.14
C SER A 59 -8.49 11.94 -1.52
N PRO A 60 -9.05 12.90 -0.78
CA PRO A 60 -8.25 13.95 -0.14
C PRO A 60 -7.31 13.40 0.95
N PHE A 61 -7.62 12.28 1.56
CA PHE A 61 -6.75 11.60 2.53
C PHE A 61 -6.86 10.07 2.41
N CYS A 62 -5.83 9.38 2.87
CA CYS A 62 -5.76 7.92 2.93
C CYS A 62 -5.02 7.48 4.18
N ILE A 63 -5.59 6.54 4.92
CA ILE A 63 -4.97 5.92 6.08
C ILE A 63 -4.50 4.52 5.68
N LEU A 64 -3.21 4.25 5.89
CA LEU A 64 -2.57 2.97 5.60
C LEU A 64 -2.01 2.42 6.91
N ASP A 65 -2.51 1.27 7.33
CA ASP A 65 -2.13 0.62 8.59
C ASP A 65 -1.29 -0.62 8.30
N GLU A 66 0.01 -0.56 8.65
CA GLU A 66 1.03 -1.61 8.50
C GLU A 66 1.08 -2.30 7.12
N VAL A 67 0.71 -1.60 6.05
CA VAL A 67 0.68 -2.15 4.68
C VAL A 67 2.07 -2.49 4.14
N ASP A 68 3.11 -1.93 4.72
CA ASP A 68 4.52 -2.13 4.39
C ASP A 68 5.16 -3.31 5.14
N ALA A 69 4.50 -3.85 6.17
CA ALA A 69 5.04 -4.95 6.99
C ALA A 69 5.50 -6.20 6.18
N PRO A 70 4.80 -6.65 5.11
CA PRO A 70 5.24 -7.79 4.31
C PRO A 70 6.26 -7.44 3.21
N LEU A 71 6.69 -6.18 3.10
CA LEU A 71 7.60 -5.71 2.05
C LEU A 71 9.06 -5.82 2.52
N ASP A 72 9.94 -6.19 1.60
CA ASP A 72 11.39 -6.02 1.77
C ASP A 72 11.81 -4.57 1.49
N ASP A 73 13.04 -4.21 1.87
CA ASP A 73 13.58 -2.85 1.76
C ASP A 73 13.48 -2.29 0.32
N HIS A 74 13.76 -3.13 -0.69
CA HIS A 74 13.67 -2.73 -2.10
C HIS A 74 12.24 -2.37 -2.51
N ASN A 75 11.26 -3.11 -2.03
CA ASN A 75 9.85 -2.88 -2.31
C ASN A 75 9.28 -1.72 -1.47
N ILE A 76 9.81 -1.48 -0.26
CA ILE A 76 9.48 -0.29 0.53
C ILE A 76 9.90 0.99 -0.21
N VAL A 77 11.10 1.04 -0.79
CA VAL A 77 11.54 2.20 -1.59
C VAL A 77 10.61 2.46 -2.79
N LYS A 78 10.09 1.40 -3.43
CA LYS A 78 9.11 1.56 -4.51
C LYS A 78 7.76 2.07 -4.00
N PHE A 79 7.33 1.56 -2.86
CA PHE A 79 6.10 1.96 -2.19
C PHE A 79 6.13 3.44 -1.80
N THR A 80 7.20 3.89 -1.11
CA THR A 80 7.34 5.29 -0.69
C THR A 80 7.40 6.24 -1.89
N ARG A 81 8.13 5.89 -2.96
CA ARG A 81 8.12 6.66 -4.22
C ARG A 81 6.74 6.73 -4.89
N ALA A 82 5.94 5.67 -4.76
CA ALA A 82 4.57 5.71 -5.27
C ALA A 82 3.71 6.67 -4.44
N LEU A 83 3.82 6.64 -3.10
CA LEU A 83 3.13 7.58 -2.21
C LEU A 83 3.48 9.05 -2.55
N GLU A 84 4.76 9.35 -2.76
CA GLU A 84 5.22 10.69 -3.13
C GLU A 84 4.52 11.22 -4.38
N LYS A 85 4.33 10.39 -5.41
CA LYS A 85 3.64 10.78 -6.65
C LYS A 85 2.19 11.20 -6.47
N PHE A 86 1.53 10.68 -5.42
CA PHE A 86 0.13 10.98 -5.13
C PHE A 86 -0.03 12.01 -4.01
N SER A 87 1.04 12.36 -3.30
CA SER A 87 1.02 13.24 -2.13
C SER A 87 0.60 14.68 -2.44
N ASP A 88 0.69 15.12 -3.69
CA ASP A 88 0.22 16.45 -4.10
C ASP A 88 -1.31 16.59 -4.03
N LYS A 89 -2.05 15.47 -4.13
CA LYS A 89 -3.52 15.45 -4.18
C LYS A 89 -4.15 14.72 -3.01
N THR A 90 -3.36 13.92 -2.28
CA THR A 90 -3.83 13.05 -1.20
C THR A 90 -2.90 13.16 0.00
N GLN A 91 -3.43 13.44 1.17
CA GLN A 91 -2.70 13.33 2.42
C GLN A 91 -2.67 11.85 2.85
N PHE A 92 -1.48 11.27 2.91
CA PHE A 92 -1.29 9.92 3.45
C PHE A 92 -0.99 9.96 4.94
N ILE A 93 -1.71 9.16 5.71
CA ILE A 93 -1.44 8.87 7.12
C ILE A 93 -1.04 7.41 7.20
N ILE A 94 0.20 7.13 7.61
CA ILE A 94 0.76 5.78 7.59
C ILE A 94 1.09 5.37 9.01
N VAL A 95 0.50 4.27 9.45
CA VAL A 95 0.90 3.60 10.69
C VAL A 95 1.93 2.54 10.30
N THR A 96 3.13 2.64 10.84
CA THR A 96 4.24 1.74 10.49
C THR A 96 5.27 1.66 11.61
N HIS A 97 6.01 0.57 11.64
CA HIS A 97 7.23 0.41 12.45
C HIS A 97 8.49 0.31 11.58
N ASN A 98 8.36 0.47 10.25
CA ASN A 98 9.48 0.38 9.31
C ASN A 98 10.21 1.72 9.19
N LYS A 99 11.53 1.70 9.41
CA LYS A 99 12.39 2.91 9.39
C LYS A 99 12.42 3.60 8.03
N LEU A 100 12.49 2.82 6.92
CA LEU A 100 12.54 3.39 5.57
C LEU A 100 11.22 4.11 5.20
N THR A 101 10.10 3.59 5.68
CA THR A 101 8.80 4.26 5.51
C THR A 101 8.74 5.54 6.34
N MET A 102 9.26 5.51 7.59
CA MET A 102 9.33 6.70 8.45
C MET A 102 10.22 7.80 7.86
N GLU A 103 11.37 7.44 7.27
CA GLU A 103 12.31 8.39 6.64
C GLU A 103 11.70 9.13 5.43
N ALA A 104 10.70 8.55 4.77
CA ALA A 104 10.00 9.18 3.66
C ALA A 104 8.91 10.17 4.10
N ALA A 105 8.59 10.24 5.39
CA ALA A 105 7.54 11.11 5.91
C ALA A 105 8.07 12.53 6.20
N LYS A 106 7.25 13.56 5.93
CA LYS A 106 7.55 14.94 6.33
C LYS A 106 7.27 15.19 7.81
N TYR A 107 6.27 14.51 8.36
CA TYR A 107 5.85 14.63 9.75
C TYR A 107 5.82 13.26 10.38
N LEU A 108 6.46 13.11 11.53
CA LEU A 108 6.48 11.86 12.29
C LEU A 108 5.79 12.06 13.64
N TYR A 109 4.84 11.19 13.96
CA TYR A 109 4.16 11.14 15.24
C TYR A 109 4.46 9.81 15.92
N GLY A 110 5.17 9.86 17.04
CA GLY A 110 5.39 8.69 17.90
C GLY A 110 4.29 8.62 18.97
N VAL A 111 3.78 7.43 19.21
CA VAL A 111 2.89 7.17 20.34
C VAL A 111 3.67 6.36 21.37
N THR A 112 3.82 6.90 22.56
CA THR A 112 4.53 6.25 23.68
C THR A 112 3.66 6.20 24.91
N MET A 113 4.05 5.40 25.90
CA MET A 113 3.34 5.24 27.16
C MET A 113 4.33 5.43 28.30
N GLU A 114 4.44 6.67 28.81
CA GLU A 114 5.31 7.01 29.96
C GLU A 114 4.71 6.53 31.28
N GLN A 115 3.38 6.50 31.37
CA GLN A 115 2.63 5.96 32.51
C GLN A 115 1.72 4.85 32.03
N SER A 116 1.61 3.78 32.81
CA SER A 116 0.77 2.65 32.43
C SER A 116 -0.67 3.10 32.13
N GLY A 117 -1.15 2.75 30.93
CA GLY A 117 -2.51 3.09 30.48
C GLY A 117 -2.69 4.50 29.94
N VAL A 118 -1.66 5.37 29.92
CA VAL A 118 -1.73 6.74 29.40
C VAL A 118 -0.80 6.92 28.20
N SER A 119 -1.39 7.09 27.02
CA SER A 119 -0.63 7.34 25.78
C SER A 119 -0.20 8.82 25.69
N LYS A 120 1.02 9.05 25.21
CA LYS A 120 1.57 10.38 24.91
C LYS A 120 2.00 10.44 23.47
N ILE A 121 1.67 11.51 22.79
CA ILE A 121 2.09 11.78 21.41
C ILE A 121 3.34 12.63 21.42
N VAL A 122 4.35 12.22 20.66
CA VAL A 122 5.58 12.98 20.39
C VAL A 122 5.64 13.22 18.88
N SER A 123 5.88 14.45 18.45
CA SER A 123 5.94 14.80 17.04
C SER A 123 7.31 15.36 16.64
N VAL A 124 7.76 15.01 15.45
CA VAL A 124 8.95 15.55 14.80
C VAL A 124 8.59 15.99 13.40
N ASN A 125 9.02 17.18 13.01
CA ASN A 125 8.88 17.72 11.67
C ASN A 125 10.27 17.69 11.00
N PHE A 126 10.36 17.16 9.81
CA PHE A 126 11.57 17.16 8.99
C PHE A 126 11.37 18.19 7.87
N ASP A 127 11.77 19.44 8.16
CA ASP A 127 11.81 20.53 7.17
C ASP A 127 13.04 20.41 6.26
#